data_55147b348f286371e527e9ef4c7fd1a6
#
_entry.id   55147b348f286371e527e9ef4c7fd1a6
#
_cell.length_a   1.000
_cell.length_b   1.000
_cell.length_c   1.000
_cell.angle_alpha   90.00
_cell.angle_beta   90.00
_cell.angle_gamma   90.00
#
_symmetry.space_group_name_H-M   'P 1'
#
loop_
_entity.id
_entity.type
_entity.pdbx_description
1 polymer ?
#
loop_
_entity_poly.entity_id
_entity_poly.type
_entity_poly.pdbx_seq_one_letter_code
_entity_poly.pdbx_strand_id
1 'polypeptide(L)'
;MDLFTEQIDPSKNWLPKDGVVNYFGPIIPLEQADDFFKILADTIPWEADVVHMFGKRIVTKRKVAWYGDQPYDYTYSNSTKKALPWTPTLRELKEMAENLTNETYNSCLLNLYHTGEEGMGWHTDNEKELKKNGAIASYSFGAERKFVFKHKTTKGKVELLLDHGSLLVMKGATQNHWLHRLPPTKKVGSARINLTFRTIISQ
;
A
#
# COMPACT_ATOMS: atom_id res chain seq x y z
N MET A 1 -11.69 -5.80 29.39
CA MET A 1 -10.40 -5.06 29.42
C MET A 1 -9.33 -6.10 29.12
N ASP A 2 -8.91 -6.20 27.88
CA ASP A 2 -7.93 -7.21 27.46
C ASP A 2 -6.54 -6.71 27.83
N LEU A 3 -5.94 -7.36 28.84
CA LEU A 3 -4.69 -6.93 29.51
C LEU A 3 -3.41 -7.23 28.71
N PHE A 4 -3.51 -7.65 27.44
CA PHE A 4 -2.36 -8.07 26.63
C PHE A 4 -2.39 -7.58 25.17
N THR A 5 -2.95 -6.43 24.87
CA THR A 5 -2.66 -5.80 23.58
C THR A 5 -1.23 -5.29 23.67
N GLU A 6 -0.27 -6.02 23.09
CA GLU A 6 1.10 -5.53 22.93
C GLU A 6 1.02 -4.16 22.26
N GLN A 7 1.47 -3.14 22.98
CA GLN A 7 1.44 -1.77 22.48
C GLN A 7 2.38 -1.71 21.28
N ILE A 8 1.83 -1.44 20.10
CA ILE A 8 2.62 -1.36 18.86
C ILE A 8 3.55 -0.15 18.98
N ASP A 9 4.86 -0.39 18.90
CA ASP A 9 5.88 0.66 18.87
C ASP A 9 6.10 1.11 17.40
N PRO A 10 5.62 2.29 17.00
CA PRO A 10 5.77 2.79 15.64
C PRO A 10 7.22 3.16 15.29
N SER A 11 8.11 3.31 16.29
CA SER A 11 9.53 3.56 16.06
C SER A 11 10.31 2.30 15.72
N LYS A 12 9.77 1.11 16.01
CA LYS A 12 10.40 -0.18 15.73
C LYS A 12 10.62 -0.35 14.22
N ASN A 13 11.87 -0.60 13.84
CA ASN A 13 12.15 -1.11 12.51
C ASN A 13 11.91 -2.61 12.45
N TRP A 14 10.95 -3.05 11.64
CA TRP A 14 10.63 -4.47 11.46
C TRP A 14 11.65 -5.21 10.61
N LEU A 15 12.45 -4.51 9.79
CA LEU A 15 13.50 -5.14 9.00
C LEU A 15 14.80 -5.21 9.82
N PRO A 16 15.49 -6.37 9.83
CA PRO A 16 16.71 -6.53 10.61
C PRO A 16 17.91 -5.77 10.04
N LYS A 17 17.87 -5.39 8.75
CA LYS A 17 18.94 -4.67 8.05
C LYS A 17 18.49 -4.16 6.67
N ASP A 18 19.29 -3.33 6.05
CA ASP A 18 19.21 -2.91 4.65
C ASP A 18 17.83 -2.33 4.24
N GLY A 19 17.17 -1.64 5.18
CA GLY A 19 15.88 -1.00 4.96
C GLY A 19 15.21 -0.59 6.27
N VAL A 20 14.13 0.18 6.14
CA VAL A 20 13.32 0.64 7.26
C VAL A 20 11.86 0.40 6.95
N VAL A 21 11.22 -0.37 7.83
CA VAL A 21 9.77 -0.60 7.82
C VAL A 21 9.24 -0.34 9.22
N ASN A 22 8.37 0.65 9.33
CA ASN A 22 7.66 0.98 10.56
C ASN A 22 6.19 0.59 10.41
N TYR A 23 5.64 -0.11 11.39
CA TYR A 23 4.23 -0.45 11.44
C TYR A 23 3.60 0.27 12.62
N PHE A 24 2.64 1.13 12.33
CA PHE A 24 1.97 1.98 13.32
C PHE A 24 0.75 1.30 13.94
N GLY A 25 0.34 0.14 13.40
CA GLY A 25 -0.91 -0.51 13.80
C GLY A 25 -2.16 0.24 13.34
N PRO A 26 -3.33 -0.12 13.88
CA PRO A 26 -4.57 0.61 13.68
C PRO A 26 -4.47 2.01 14.30
N ILE A 27 -4.27 3.03 13.46
CA ILE A 27 -4.14 4.44 13.88
C ILE A 27 -5.44 5.21 13.69
N ILE A 28 -6.41 4.61 13.04
CA ILE A 28 -7.74 5.17 12.79
C ILE A 28 -8.74 4.40 13.64
N PRO A 29 -9.59 5.08 14.43
CA PRO A 29 -10.65 4.42 15.19
C PRO A 29 -11.53 3.54 14.29
N LEU A 30 -12.00 2.40 14.82
CA LEU A 30 -12.69 1.38 14.04
C LEU A 30 -13.88 1.94 13.23
N GLU A 31 -14.75 2.71 13.87
CA GLU A 31 -15.91 3.32 13.22
C GLU A 31 -15.51 4.23 12.04
N GLN A 32 -14.49 5.08 12.25
CA GLN A 32 -13.98 5.96 11.20
C GLN A 32 -13.28 5.16 10.09
N ALA A 33 -12.60 4.07 10.41
CA ALA A 33 -11.97 3.20 9.43
C ALA A 33 -13.02 2.47 8.56
N ASP A 34 -14.15 2.05 9.16
CA ASP A 34 -15.31 1.50 8.44
C ASP A 34 -15.92 2.53 7.48
N ASP A 35 -16.07 3.79 7.92
CA ASP A 35 -16.57 4.88 7.09
C ASP A 35 -15.62 5.15 5.90
N PHE A 36 -14.31 5.22 6.14
CA PHE A 36 -13.34 5.36 5.06
C PHE A 36 -13.41 4.20 4.08
N PHE A 37 -13.48 2.96 4.58
CA PHE A 37 -13.60 1.79 3.71
C PHE A 37 -14.84 1.90 2.81
N LYS A 38 -16.00 2.25 3.37
CA LYS A 38 -17.25 2.40 2.63
C LYS A 38 -17.17 3.52 1.59
N ILE A 39 -16.71 4.70 1.99
CA ILE A 39 -16.56 5.84 1.07
C ILE A 39 -15.62 5.47 -0.09
N LEU A 40 -14.47 4.87 0.19
CA LEU A 40 -13.51 4.46 -0.84
C LEU A 40 -14.09 3.37 -1.75
N ALA A 41 -14.81 2.39 -1.19
CA ALA A 41 -15.44 1.34 -1.99
C ALA A 41 -16.47 1.89 -2.97
N ASP A 42 -17.30 2.85 -2.52
CA ASP A 42 -18.45 3.36 -3.25
C ASP A 42 -18.10 4.50 -4.24
N THR A 43 -17.07 5.30 -3.93
CA THR A 43 -16.82 6.56 -4.68
C THR A 43 -15.60 6.50 -5.61
N ILE A 44 -14.66 5.58 -5.39
CA ILE A 44 -13.48 5.47 -6.26
C ILE A 44 -13.87 4.82 -7.60
N PRO A 45 -13.49 5.39 -8.74
CA PRO A 45 -13.74 4.81 -10.06
C PRO A 45 -12.77 3.64 -10.32
N TRP A 46 -13.06 2.51 -9.69
CA TRP A 46 -12.23 1.31 -9.75
C TRP A 46 -12.14 0.73 -11.17
N GLU A 47 -10.92 0.63 -11.69
CA GLU A 47 -10.64 0.02 -12.99
C GLU A 47 -9.98 -1.34 -12.84
N ALA A 48 -10.19 -2.21 -13.84
CA ALA A 48 -9.45 -3.46 -13.90
C ALA A 48 -7.94 -3.20 -14.05
N ASP A 49 -7.13 -3.95 -13.29
CA ASP A 49 -5.69 -3.91 -13.44
C ASP A 49 -5.24 -4.87 -14.54
N VAL A 50 -4.44 -4.37 -15.46
CA VAL A 50 -3.91 -5.12 -16.60
C VAL A 50 -2.40 -5.27 -16.44
N VAL A 51 -1.94 -6.49 -16.34
CA VAL A 51 -0.52 -6.81 -16.26
C VAL A 51 -0.07 -7.61 -17.47
N HIS A 52 1.15 -7.37 -17.94
CA HIS A 52 1.76 -8.16 -19.00
C HIS A 52 2.78 -9.12 -18.36
N MET A 53 2.51 -10.41 -18.44
CA MET A 53 3.39 -11.45 -17.90
C MET A 53 3.65 -12.52 -18.98
N PHE A 54 4.91 -12.86 -19.20
CA PHE A 54 5.33 -13.86 -20.19
C PHE A 54 4.74 -13.61 -21.59
N GLY A 55 4.70 -12.34 -22.01
CA GLY A 55 4.15 -11.94 -23.32
C GLY A 55 2.62 -11.96 -23.43
N LYS A 56 1.92 -12.31 -22.35
CA LYS A 56 0.43 -12.35 -22.30
C LYS A 56 -0.13 -11.16 -21.54
N ARG A 57 -1.20 -10.59 -22.08
CA ARG A 57 -2.04 -9.60 -21.38
C ARG A 57 -2.97 -10.34 -20.41
N ILE A 58 -2.84 -10.07 -19.12
CA ILE A 58 -3.66 -10.66 -18.05
C ILE A 58 -4.46 -9.55 -17.39
N VAL A 59 -5.77 -9.65 -17.41
CA VAL A 59 -6.67 -8.79 -16.62
C VAL A 59 -6.82 -9.45 -15.25
N THR A 60 -6.35 -8.78 -14.21
CA THR A 60 -6.47 -9.31 -12.85
C THR A 60 -7.88 -9.06 -12.31
N LYS A 61 -8.29 -9.83 -11.30
CA LYS A 61 -9.55 -9.56 -10.59
C LYS A 61 -9.44 -8.31 -9.70
N ARG A 62 -8.24 -8.05 -9.17
CA ARG A 62 -7.92 -6.84 -8.41
C ARG A 62 -8.24 -5.61 -9.25
N LYS A 63 -8.81 -4.60 -8.61
CA LYS A 63 -9.04 -3.29 -9.23
C LYS A 63 -8.08 -2.25 -8.69
N VAL A 64 -7.85 -1.21 -9.47
CA VAL A 64 -6.91 -0.14 -9.13
C VAL A 64 -7.50 1.23 -9.44
N ALA A 65 -6.98 2.25 -8.78
CA ALA A 65 -7.17 3.66 -9.12
C ALA A 65 -5.89 4.44 -8.80
N TRP A 66 -5.65 5.54 -9.52
CA TRP A 66 -4.43 6.34 -9.40
C TRP A 66 -4.78 7.82 -9.22
N TYR A 67 -4.21 8.46 -8.19
CA TYR A 67 -4.46 9.87 -7.82
C TYR A 67 -3.15 10.61 -7.61
N GLY A 68 -3.15 11.94 -7.83
CA GLY A 68 -1.97 12.78 -7.62
C GLY A 68 -2.25 14.27 -7.62
N ASP A 69 -1.25 15.06 -7.19
CA ASP A 69 -1.30 16.53 -7.20
C ASP A 69 -1.40 17.09 -8.63
N GLN A 70 -0.92 16.33 -9.60
CA GLN A 70 -0.97 16.67 -11.02
C GLN A 70 -1.38 15.42 -11.81
N PRO A 71 -1.78 15.53 -13.07
CA PRO A 71 -2.12 14.39 -13.92
C PRO A 71 -0.85 13.64 -14.36
N TYR A 72 -0.09 13.15 -13.39
CA TYR A 72 1.11 12.35 -13.65
C TYR A 72 0.79 11.16 -14.54
N ASP A 73 1.65 10.91 -15.51
CA ASP A 73 1.61 9.67 -16.28
C ASP A 73 2.32 8.57 -15.47
N TYR A 74 1.60 7.52 -15.13
CA TYR A 74 2.16 6.34 -14.49
C TYR A 74 2.12 5.17 -15.45
N THR A 75 3.30 4.72 -15.86
CA THR A 75 3.43 3.57 -16.76
C THR A 75 3.80 2.33 -15.97
N TYR A 76 2.86 1.41 -15.86
CA TYR A 76 3.06 0.11 -15.25
C TYR A 76 2.67 -0.98 -16.25
N SER A 77 3.56 -1.95 -16.45
CA SER A 77 3.29 -3.11 -17.34
C SER A 77 2.83 -2.72 -18.77
N ASN A 78 3.44 -1.67 -19.37
CA ASN A 78 3.09 -1.11 -20.69
C ASN A 78 1.67 -0.49 -20.78
N SER A 79 1.08 -0.13 -19.68
CA SER A 79 -0.18 0.65 -19.63
C SER A 79 0.10 1.97 -18.93
N THR A 80 -0.20 3.08 -19.60
CA THR A 80 -0.08 4.42 -19.00
C THR A 80 -1.44 4.88 -18.49
N LYS A 81 -1.49 5.27 -17.23
CA LYS A 81 -2.67 5.86 -16.60
C LYS A 81 -2.34 7.26 -16.14
N LYS A 82 -3.30 8.17 -16.28
CA LYS A 82 -3.19 9.53 -15.73
C LYS A 82 -3.76 9.57 -14.32
N ALA A 83 -3.05 10.26 -13.43
CA ALA A 83 -3.54 10.48 -12.07
C ALA A 83 -4.83 11.31 -12.09
N LEU A 84 -5.81 10.88 -11.31
CA LEU A 84 -7.02 11.64 -11.03
C LEU A 84 -6.74 12.70 -9.96
N PRO A 85 -7.52 13.80 -9.91
CA PRO A 85 -7.43 14.78 -8.85
C PRO A 85 -7.90 14.19 -7.50
N TRP A 86 -7.27 14.62 -6.41
CA TRP A 86 -7.59 14.14 -5.06
C TRP A 86 -9.07 14.34 -4.70
N THR A 87 -9.68 13.30 -4.12
CA THR A 87 -10.94 13.43 -3.40
C THR A 87 -10.71 14.03 -2.01
N PRO A 88 -11.74 14.59 -1.34
CA PRO A 88 -11.62 15.06 0.05
C PRO A 88 -11.08 13.99 0.98
N THR A 89 -11.61 12.78 0.91
CA THR A 89 -11.19 11.62 1.73
C THR A 89 -9.71 11.26 1.51
N LEU A 90 -9.23 11.27 0.27
CA LEU A 90 -7.82 10.97 -0.02
C LEU A 90 -6.89 12.08 0.46
N ARG A 91 -7.33 13.35 0.44
CA ARG A 91 -6.57 14.46 1.03
C ARG A 91 -6.44 14.32 2.54
N GLU A 92 -7.54 14.00 3.23
CA GLU A 92 -7.54 13.76 4.66
C GLU A 92 -6.57 12.63 5.05
N LEU A 93 -6.65 11.49 4.38
CA LEU A 93 -5.74 10.36 4.63
C LEU A 93 -4.27 10.69 4.29
N LYS A 94 -4.03 11.49 3.25
CA LYS A 94 -2.70 12.01 2.89
C LYS A 94 -2.14 12.87 4.02
N GLU A 95 -2.90 13.85 4.49
CA GLU A 95 -2.51 14.77 5.57
C GLU A 95 -2.23 14.00 6.88
N MET A 96 -3.08 13.02 7.22
CA MET A 96 -2.83 12.14 8.38
C MET A 96 -1.50 11.39 8.26
N ALA A 97 -1.21 10.83 7.07
CA ALA A 97 0.06 10.13 6.83
C ALA A 97 1.25 11.09 6.93
N GLU A 98 1.18 12.29 6.34
CA GLU A 98 2.23 13.30 6.36
C GLU A 98 2.53 13.77 7.79
N ASN A 99 1.49 14.03 8.59
CA ASN A 99 1.63 14.44 10.00
C ASN A 99 2.27 13.35 10.87
N LEU A 100 1.93 12.07 10.63
CA LEU A 100 2.47 10.96 11.42
C LEU A 100 3.91 10.59 11.03
N THR A 101 4.25 10.74 9.76
CA THR A 101 5.53 10.27 9.23
C THR A 101 6.58 11.35 9.08
N ASN A 102 6.17 12.62 9.14
CA ASN A 102 6.97 13.80 8.80
C ASN A 102 7.58 13.70 7.38
N GLU A 103 6.83 13.10 6.46
CA GLU A 103 7.17 12.92 5.06
C GLU A 103 6.11 13.61 4.19
N THR A 104 6.35 13.78 2.89
CA THR A 104 5.40 14.37 1.98
C THR A 104 5.11 13.45 0.81
N TYR A 105 3.84 13.45 0.36
CA TYR A 105 3.39 12.59 -0.71
C TYR A 105 2.62 13.42 -1.75
N ASN A 106 2.77 13.09 -3.02
CA ASN A 106 2.07 13.78 -4.10
C ASN A 106 1.27 12.85 -5.02
N SER A 107 1.23 11.57 -4.68
CA SER A 107 0.51 10.55 -5.44
C SER A 107 0.03 9.41 -4.56
N CYS A 108 -1.01 8.69 -5.00
CA CYS A 108 -1.54 7.52 -4.31
C CYS A 108 -2.03 6.48 -5.31
N LEU A 109 -1.50 5.26 -5.20
CA LEU A 109 -2.04 4.09 -5.87
C LEU A 109 -2.98 3.35 -4.92
N LEU A 110 -4.20 3.12 -5.38
CA LEU A 110 -5.22 2.38 -4.66
C LEU A 110 -5.38 0.99 -5.26
N ASN A 111 -5.54 -0.02 -4.40
CA ASN A 111 -5.82 -1.39 -4.80
C ASN A 111 -7.03 -1.92 -4.04
N LEU A 112 -8.01 -2.45 -4.77
CA LEU A 112 -9.16 -3.17 -4.21
C LEU A 112 -9.01 -4.66 -4.49
N TYR A 113 -8.96 -5.44 -3.44
CA TYR A 113 -9.00 -6.89 -3.41
C TYR A 113 -10.38 -7.31 -2.92
N HIS A 114 -11.14 -8.06 -3.71
CA HIS A 114 -12.52 -8.46 -3.37
C HIS A 114 -12.54 -9.59 -2.34
N THR A 115 -11.53 -10.45 -2.39
CA THR A 115 -11.38 -11.57 -1.44
C THR A 115 -9.90 -11.83 -1.16
N GLY A 116 -9.64 -12.72 -0.21
CA GLY A 116 -8.30 -13.18 0.10
C GLY A 116 -7.59 -13.93 -1.04
N GLU A 117 -8.33 -14.50 -2.00
CA GLU A 117 -7.74 -15.20 -3.15
C GLU A 117 -6.99 -14.24 -4.09
N GLU A 118 -7.32 -12.95 -4.05
CA GLU A 118 -6.59 -11.92 -4.75
C GLU A 118 -5.37 -11.47 -3.94
N GLY A 119 -4.27 -11.21 -4.63
CA GLY A 119 -3.02 -10.83 -3.99
C GLY A 119 -2.09 -10.08 -4.94
N MET A 120 -0.90 -9.80 -4.44
CA MET A 120 0.19 -9.21 -5.20
C MET A 120 1.42 -10.10 -5.08
N GLY A 121 2.04 -10.41 -6.20
CA GLY A 121 3.29 -11.18 -6.26
C GLY A 121 4.48 -10.44 -5.64
N TRP A 122 5.66 -11.08 -5.64
CA TRP A 122 6.89 -10.44 -5.19
C TRP A 122 7.29 -9.28 -6.11
N HIS A 123 7.38 -8.07 -5.55
CA HIS A 123 7.76 -6.85 -6.27
C HIS A 123 8.49 -5.86 -5.36
N THR A 124 8.92 -4.78 -5.94
CA THR A 124 9.37 -3.55 -5.26
C THR A 124 8.66 -2.37 -5.89
N ASP A 125 8.50 -1.30 -5.13
CA ASP A 125 8.06 0.00 -5.62
C ASP A 125 9.31 0.84 -5.93
N ASN A 126 9.92 0.57 -7.06
CA ASN A 126 11.19 1.21 -7.47
C ASN A 126 11.12 1.69 -8.93
N GLU A 127 9.96 2.19 -9.30
CA GLU A 127 9.75 2.84 -10.59
C GLU A 127 10.61 4.10 -10.68
N LYS A 128 11.10 4.41 -11.89
CA LYS A 128 12.03 5.53 -12.13
C LYS A 128 11.42 6.90 -11.82
N GLU A 129 10.10 6.99 -11.87
CA GLU A 129 9.32 8.19 -11.59
C GLU A 129 9.21 8.49 -10.09
N LEU A 130 9.46 7.50 -9.23
CA LEU A 130 9.36 7.66 -7.78
C LEU A 130 10.64 8.26 -7.19
N LYS A 131 10.47 9.06 -6.14
CA LYS A 131 11.60 9.59 -5.34
C LYS A 131 12.44 8.42 -4.83
N LYS A 132 13.70 8.37 -5.27
CA LYS A 132 14.64 7.34 -4.84
C LYS A 132 14.78 7.33 -3.30
N ASN A 133 14.62 6.17 -2.69
CA ASN A 133 14.62 5.98 -1.24
C ASN A 133 13.56 6.81 -0.49
N GLY A 134 12.56 7.34 -1.21
CA GLY A 134 11.44 8.07 -0.62
C GLY A 134 10.59 7.18 0.29
N ALA A 135 9.90 7.81 1.21
CA ALA A 135 8.93 7.11 2.04
C ALA A 135 7.70 6.70 1.23
N ILE A 136 7.16 5.55 1.56
CA ILE A 136 5.92 5.00 1.02
C ILE A 136 5.02 4.69 2.21
N ALA A 137 3.87 5.39 2.30
CA ALA A 137 2.89 5.17 3.34
C ALA A 137 1.74 4.31 2.81
N SER A 138 1.47 3.19 3.48
CA SER A 138 0.53 2.18 3.04
C SER A 138 -0.57 1.99 4.08
N TYR A 139 -1.78 2.51 3.80
CA TYR A 139 -2.98 2.23 4.60
C TYR A 139 -3.63 0.92 4.19
N SER A 140 -4.23 0.26 5.17
CA SER A 140 -5.05 -0.95 4.96
C SER A 140 -6.44 -0.74 5.54
N PHE A 141 -7.47 -0.95 4.73
CA PHE A 141 -8.87 -0.89 5.14
C PHE A 141 -9.59 -2.19 4.78
N GLY A 142 -10.53 -2.63 5.63
CA GLY A 142 -11.29 -3.86 5.46
C GLY A 142 -10.52 -5.08 5.96
N ALA A 143 -10.53 -6.16 5.21
CA ALA A 143 -9.97 -7.45 5.66
C ALA A 143 -8.48 -7.37 6.02
N GLU A 144 -8.15 -7.91 7.18
CA GLU A 144 -6.76 -8.09 7.61
C GLU A 144 -6.04 -9.08 6.71
N ARG A 145 -4.83 -8.74 6.32
CA ARG A 145 -4.03 -9.57 5.43
C ARG A 145 -2.58 -9.66 5.87
N LYS A 146 -2.05 -10.87 5.78
CA LYS A 146 -0.60 -11.10 5.89
C LYS A 146 0.12 -10.34 4.77
N PHE A 147 1.17 -9.61 5.14
CA PHE A 147 2.09 -8.95 4.23
C PHE A 147 3.51 -9.45 4.49
N VAL A 148 4.24 -9.78 3.45
CA VAL A 148 5.52 -10.48 3.60
C VAL A 148 6.62 -9.73 2.87
N PHE A 149 7.69 -9.45 3.59
CA PHE A 149 8.97 -9.00 3.04
C PHE A 149 9.92 -10.16 2.83
N LYS A 150 10.76 -10.09 1.80
CA LYS A 150 11.85 -11.05 1.54
C LYS A 150 13.10 -10.32 1.08
N HIS A 151 14.20 -10.49 1.80
CA HIS A 151 15.47 -9.91 1.42
C HIS A 151 15.99 -10.51 0.11
N LYS A 152 16.40 -9.66 -0.84
CA LYS A 152 16.79 -10.10 -2.20
C LYS A 152 17.99 -11.04 -2.20
N THR A 153 18.96 -10.80 -1.30
CA THR A 153 20.20 -11.59 -1.22
C THR A 153 20.08 -12.76 -0.23
N THR A 154 19.80 -12.48 1.04
CA THR A 154 19.79 -13.52 2.09
C THR A 154 18.56 -14.40 2.09
N LYS A 155 17.50 -14.01 1.36
CA LYS A 155 16.20 -14.70 1.31
C LYS A 155 15.45 -14.75 2.66
N GLY A 156 15.99 -14.14 3.71
CA GLY A 156 15.29 -13.95 4.99
C GLY A 156 13.94 -13.28 4.82
N LYS A 157 12.96 -13.68 5.62
CA LYS A 157 11.59 -13.17 5.53
C LYS A 157 11.17 -12.48 6.82
N VAL A 158 10.35 -11.45 6.67
CA VAL A 158 9.62 -10.78 7.74
C VAL A 158 8.14 -10.76 7.35
N GLU A 159 7.27 -11.12 8.28
CA GLU A 159 5.83 -11.18 8.08
C GLU A 159 5.12 -10.24 9.05
N LEU A 160 4.13 -9.52 8.56
CA LEU A 160 3.26 -8.64 9.32
C LEU A 160 1.81 -8.98 9.00
N LEU A 161 0.94 -8.85 9.96
CA LEU A 161 -0.50 -8.75 9.73
C LEU A 161 -0.83 -7.27 9.60
N LEU A 162 -1.50 -6.90 8.52
CA LEU A 162 -1.95 -5.53 8.29
C LEU A 162 -3.42 -5.44 8.68
N ASP A 163 -3.67 -4.77 9.79
CA ASP A 163 -4.98 -4.62 10.40
C ASP A 163 -5.83 -3.58 9.66
N HIS A 164 -7.13 -3.59 9.92
CA HIS A 164 -8.06 -2.57 9.47
C HIS A 164 -7.74 -1.20 10.10
N GLY A 165 -7.71 -0.12 9.28
CA GLY A 165 -7.35 1.23 9.73
C GLY A 165 -5.86 1.40 10.06
N SER A 166 -5.01 0.45 9.65
CA SER A 166 -3.58 0.48 9.96
C SER A 166 -2.74 1.21 8.93
N LEU A 167 -1.58 1.69 9.39
CA LEU A 167 -0.56 2.34 8.57
C LEU A 167 0.76 1.57 8.65
N LEU A 168 1.34 1.25 7.49
CA LEU A 168 2.69 0.74 7.30
C LEU A 168 3.52 1.76 6.51
N VAL A 169 4.75 2.02 6.92
CA VAL A 169 5.68 2.92 6.21
C VAL A 169 6.94 2.19 5.83
N MET A 170 7.28 2.22 4.56
CA MET A 170 8.55 1.72 4.01
C MET A 170 9.39 2.92 3.58
N LYS A 171 10.66 2.97 3.95
CA LYS A 171 11.54 4.08 3.57
C LYS A 171 13.01 3.70 3.44
N GLY A 172 13.82 4.66 2.99
CA GLY A 172 15.26 4.44 2.79
C GLY A 172 15.53 3.36 1.75
N ALA A 173 16.54 2.53 1.98
CA ALA A 173 16.98 1.52 1.03
C ALA A 173 16.07 0.29 0.89
N THR A 174 14.89 0.31 1.52
CA THR A 174 13.97 -0.85 1.56
C THR A 174 13.70 -1.40 0.16
N GLN A 175 13.33 -0.55 -0.80
CA GLN A 175 13.00 -0.99 -2.16
C GLN A 175 14.21 -1.53 -2.94
N ASN A 176 15.42 -1.17 -2.53
CA ASN A 176 16.65 -1.67 -3.16
C ASN A 176 16.96 -3.11 -2.72
N HIS A 177 16.70 -3.45 -1.46
CA HIS A 177 17.16 -4.70 -0.85
C HIS A 177 16.05 -5.69 -0.54
N TRP A 178 14.81 -5.26 -0.44
CA TRP A 178 13.68 -6.09 -0.06
C TRP A 178 12.61 -6.14 -1.14
N LEU A 179 12.11 -7.33 -1.41
CA LEU A 179 10.85 -7.57 -2.11
C LEU A 179 9.73 -7.65 -1.08
N HIS A 180 8.53 -7.28 -1.49
CA HIS A 180 7.34 -7.49 -0.68
C HIS A 180 6.20 -8.09 -1.49
N ARG A 181 5.22 -8.70 -0.82
CA ARG A 181 4.04 -9.29 -1.45
C ARG A 181 2.83 -9.32 -0.52
N LEU A 182 1.64 -9.39 -1.10
CA LEU A 182 0.40 -9.78 -0.44
C LEU A 182 0.04 -11.20 -0.89
N PRO A 183 0.34 -12.25 -0.10
CA PRO A 183 0.07 -13.62 -0.51
C PRO A 183 -1.44 -13.88 -0.59
N PRO A 184 -1.93 -14.60 -1.61
CA PRO A 184 -3.33 -15.02 -1.64
C PRO A 184 -3.63 -16.01 -0.51
N THR A 185 -4.89 -16.04 -0.08
CA THR A 185 -5.39 -16.96 0.95
C THR A 185 -6.87 -17.24 0.75
N LYS A 186 -7.28 -18.48 0.96
CA LYS A 186 -8.71 -18.88 0.95
C LYS A 186 -9.43 -18.61 2.29
N LYS A 187 -8.69 -18.17 3.33
CA LYS A 187 -9.24 -17.96 4.67
C LYS A 187 -10.02 -16.64 4.83
N VAL A 188 -9.88 -15.73 3.87
CA VAL A 188 -10.46 -14.38 3.93
C VAL A 188 -11.45 -14.23 2.78
N GLY A 189 -12.72 -14.07 3.12
CA GLY A 189 -13.83 -13.90 2.16
C GLY A 189 -14.24 -12.45 1.92
N SER A 190 -13.76 -11.51 2.73
CA SER A 190 -14.12 -10.09 2.67
C SER A 190 -13.09 -9.24 1.91
N ALA A 191 -13.53 -8.05 1.49
CA ALA A 191 -12.71 -7.16 0.69
C ALA A 191 -11.68 -6.38 1.52
N ARG A 192 -10.59 -5.99 0.86
CA ARG A 192 -9.55 -5.10 1.38
C ARG A 192 -9.26 -3.99 0.38
N ILE A 193 -9.17 -2.77 0.87
CA ILE A 193 -8.64 -1.63 0.12
C ILE A 193 -7.26 -1.27 0.70
N ASN A 194 -6.31 -1.03 -0.18
CA ASN A 194 -4.99 -0.56 0.18
C ASN A 194 -4.70 0.75 -0.55
N LEU A 195 -4.23 1.74 0.19
CA LEU A 195 -3.75 3.01 -0.35
C LEU A 195 -2.24 3.08 -0.17
N THR A 196 -1.53 3.38 -1.24
CA THR A 196 -0.07 3.51 -1.21
C THR A 196 0.32 4.92 -1.64
N PHE A 197 0.56 5.80 -0.66
CA PHE A 197 1.01 7.17 -0.87
C PHE A 197 2.52 7.19 -1.18
N ARG A 198 2.90 7.94 -2.21
CA ARG A 198 4.27 8.01 -2.74
C ARG A 198 4.60 9.41 -3.21
N THR A 199 5.89 9.68 -3.41
CA THR A 199 6.35 10.93 -4.03
C THR A 199 6.89 10.66 -5.43
N ILE A 200 6.22 11.22 -6.44
CA ILE A 200 6.71 11.28 -7.81
C ILE A 200 7.60 12.49 -7.93
N ILE A 201 8.75 12.31 -8.56
CA ILE A 201 9.64 13.39 -9.00
C ILE A 201 9.29 13.70 -10.45
N SER A 202 8.86 14.94 -10.72
CA SER A 202 8.64 15.40 -12.09
C SER A 202 9.96 15.29 -12.87
N GLN A 203 9.89 14.68 -14.04
CA GLN A 203 10.97 14.75 -15.04
C GLN A 203 10.85 16.04 -15.81
#